data_40ced921db2bccb654a1edbc13c14032
#
_entry.id   40ced921db2bccb654a1edbc13c14032
#
_cell.length_a   1.000
_cell.length_b   1.000
_cell.length_c   1.000
_cell.angle_alpha   90.00
_cell.angle_beta   90.00
_cell.angle_gamma   90.00
#
_symmetry.space_group_name_H-M   'P 1'
#
loop_
_entity.id
_entity.type
_entity.pdbx_description
1 polymer ?
#
loop_
_entity_poly.entity_id
_entity_poly.type
_entity_poly.pdbx_seq_one_letter_code
_entity_poly.pdbx_strand_id
1 'polypeptide(L)'
;MGEYAPGQIKNGATPVPFDIALQNCVRVGDIETKLSSGKLGTENKQLLGNTLTGSDAAKGVGVLIEGLANRKSALMILKPNDSTSVYKDNTGQTQNNDSDAIYPEADGITYPLHFQATLKQDGNIAIEPGEFKATSTFQVTYP
;
A
#
# COMPACT_ATOMS: atom_id res chain seq x y z
N MET A 1 8.44 -9.84 2.31
CA MET A 1 9.54 -8.92 2.06
C MET A 1 10.93 -9.52 2.29
N GLY A 2 11.06 -10.65 2.93
CA GLY A 2 12.32 -11.32 3.14
C GLY A 2 13.01 -10.87 4.42
N GLU A 3 14.31 -11.12 4.48
CA GLU A 3 15.13 -10.84 5.67
C GLU A 3 15.99 -9.60 5.42
N TYR A 4 16.12 -8.76 6.45
CA TYR A 4 16.93 -7.55 6.39
C TYR A 4 17.76 -7.40 7.64
N ALA A 5 19.02 -7.01 7.48
CA ALA A 5 19.86 -6.56 8.60
C ALA A 5 19.44 -5.13 9.01
N PRO A 6 19.63 -4.75 10.29
CA PRO A 6 19.27 -3.38 10.72
C PRO A 6 19.89 -2.27 9.87
N GLY A 7 21.13 -2.43 9.43
CA GLY A 7 21.78 -1.45 8.57
C GLY A 7 21.11 -1.28 7.22
N GLN A 8 20.57 -2.36 6.64
CA GLN A 8 19.85 -2.30 5.38
C GLN A 8 18.55 -1.49 5.52
N ILE A 9 17.89 -1.60 6.68
CA ILE A 9 16.66 -0.86 6.93
C ILE A 9 16.97 0.63 7.15
N LYS A 10 18.00 0.95 7.93
CA LYS A 10 18.41 2.33 8.19
C LYS A 10 18.82 3.05 6.90
N ASN A 11 19.51 2.36 6.01
CA ASN A 11 20.02 2.93 4.77
C ASN A 11 19.03 2.86 3.60
N GLY A 12 17.80 2.40 3.87
CA GLY A 12 16.75 2.29 2.88
C GLY A 12 16.66 0.90 2.28
N ALA A 13 15.73 0.09 2.79
CA ALA A 13 15.46 -1.22 2.21
C ALA A 13 14.85 -1.06 0.82
N THR A 14 15.06 -2.06 -0.04
CA THR A 14 14.49 -2.06 -1.37
C THR A 14 12.97 -2.18 -1.30
N PRO A 15 12.21 -1.30 -1.98
CA PRO A 15 10.75 -1.44 -2.03
C PRO A 15 10.34 -2.73 -2.72
N VAL A 16 9.27 -3.33 -2.23
CA VAL A 16 8.68 -4.54 -2.79
C VAL A 16 7.35 -4.16 -3.45
N PRO A 17 7.23 -4.29 -4.77
CA PRO A 17 5.98 -3.95 -5.45
C PRO A 17 4.92 -5.02 -5.21
N PHE A 18 3.67 -4.60 -5.18
CA PHE A 18 2.52 -5.49 -5.17
C PHE A 18 1.32 -4.81 -5.82
N ASP A 19 0.39 -5.60 -6.30
CA ASP A 19 -0.79 -5.09 -6.97
C ASP A 19 -2.05 -5.55 -6.23
N ILE A 20 -3.08 -4.69 -6.31
CA ILE A 20 -4.44 -5.07 -5.93
C ILE A 20 -5.25 -5.13 -7.21
N ALA A 21 -5.70 -6.33 -7.59
CA ALA A 21 -6.48 -6.52 -8.79
C ALA A 21 -7.96 -6.26 -8.50
N LEU A 22 -8.53 -5.28 -9.18
CA LEU A 22 -9.96 -4.99 -9.11
C LEU A 22 -10.66 -5.79 -10.21
N GLN A 23 -11.74 -6.49 -9.83
CA GLN A 23 -12.49 -7.35 -10.75
C GLN A 23 -13.75 -6.63 -11.22
N ASN A 24 -14.20 -6.99 -12.41
CA ASN A 24 -15.47 -6.52 -12.97
C ASN A 24 -15.53 -4.99 -13.06
N CYS A 25 -14.45 -4.35 -13.48
CA CYS A 25 -14.36 -2.89 -13.61
C CYS A 25 -15.05 -2.40 -14.89
N VAL A 26 -16.34 -2.68 -15.03
CA VAL A 26 -17.14 -2.25 -16.17
C VAL A 26 -17.71 -0.86 -15.85
N ARG A 27 -17.47 0.10 -16.73
CA ARG A 27 -17.93 1.49 -16.60
C ARG A 27 -17.39 2.20 -15.37
N VAL A 28 -16.27 1.71 -14.83
CA VAL A 28 -15.60 2.35 -13.71
C VAL A 28 -14.47 3.22 -14.26
N GLY A 29 -14.55 4.51 -14.05
CA GLY A 29 -13.49 5.46 -14.42
C GLY A 29 -12.58 5.74 -13.23
N ASP A 30 -13.04 6.62 -12.36
CA ASP A 30 -12.23 7.04 -11.19
C ASP A 30 -12.27 6.00 -10.08
N ILE A 31 -11.12 5.83 -9.44
CA ILE A 31 -10.92 4.92 -8.32
C ILE A 31 -10.20 5.68 -7.22
N GLU A 32 -10.66 5.54 -5.99
CA GLU A 32 -10.01 6.11 -4.81
C GLU A 32 -9.73 5.02 -3.80
N THR A 33 -8.53 5.03 -3.24
CA THR A 33 -8.10 4.03 -2.27
C THR A 33 -7.57 4.72 -1.02
N LYS A 34 -8.02 4.24 0.13
CA LYS A 34 -7.54 4.66 1.45
C LYS A 34 -7.02 3.44 2.19
N LEU A 35 -6.13 3.70 3.15
CA LEU A 35 -5.50 2.66 3.94
C LEU A 35 -5.90 2.80 5.40
N SER A 36 -6.21 1.69 6.05
CA SER A 36 -6.43 1.65 7.50
C SER A 36 -5.69 0.47 8.11
N SER A 37 -5.35 0.62 9.39
CA SER A 37 -4.69 -0.43 10.16
C SER A 37 -4.96 -0.25 11.63
N GLY A 38 -5.02 -1.37 12.36
CA GLY A 38 -5.14 -1.36 13.81
C GLY A 38 -3.82 -1.12 14.55
N LYS A 39 -2.69 -1.15 13.83
CA LYS A 39 -1.37 -0.97 14.45
C LYS A 39 -0.50 -0.10 13.54
N LEU A 40 -0.06 1.02 14.06
CA LEU A 40 0.82 1.97 13.37
C LEU A 40 2.19 1.98 14.04
N GLY A 41 3.16 2.59 13.36
CA GLY A 41 4.46 2.88 13.97
C GLY A 41 4.29 3.73 15.22
N THR A 42 5.21 3.59 16.15
CA THR A 42 5.14 4.31 17.43
C THR A 42 5.53 5.78 17.26
N GLU A 43 6.65 6.05 16.63
CA GLU A 43 7.08 7.42 16.33
C GLU A 43 6.59 7.89 14.97
N ASN A 44 6.68 7.05 13.95
CA ASN A 44 6.22 7.40 12.62
C ASN A 44 4.88 6.75 12.32
N LYS A 45 3.82 7.53 12.41
CA LYS A 45 2.44 7.07 12.18
C LYS A 45 2.10 6.85 10.71
N GLN A 46 3.01 7.15 9.80
CA GLN A 46 2.84 6.80 8.39
C GLN A 46 3.16 5.33 8.12
N LEU A 47 3.79 4.63 9.06
CA LEU A 47 4.16 3.25 8.92
C LEU A 47 3.10 2.32 9.52
N LEU A 48 2.96 1.14 8.90
CA LEU A 48 2.24 0.03 9.51
C LEU A 48 3.16 -0.59 10.57
N GLY A 49 2.65 -0.78 11.78
CA GLY A 49 3.43 -1.31 12.88
C GLY A 49 3.45 -2.83 12.91
N ASN A 50 4.36 -3.37 13.71
CA ASN A 50 4.45 -4.82 13.94
C ASN A 50 3.29 -5.27 14.84
N THR A 51 2.47 -6.18 14.34
CA THR A 51 1.37 -6.74 15.14
C THR A 51 1.85 -7.82 16.12
N LEU A 52 3.05 -8.35 15.90
CA LEU A 52 3.64 -9.34 16.78
C LEU A 52 4.20 -8.65 18.03
N THR A 53 4.12 -9.35 19.15
CA THR A 53 4.66 -8.90 20.44
C THR A 53 5.52 -10.00 21.04
N GLY A 54 6.28 -9.65 22.07
CA GLY A 54 7.13 -10.61 22.74
C GLY A 54 8.60 -10.47 22.39
N SER A 55 9.41 -11.40 22.86
CA SER A 55 10.86 -11.34 22.73
C SER A 55 11.36 -11.58 21.31
N ASP A 56 10.57 -12.30 20.49
CA ASP A 56 10.95 -12.63 19.12
C ASP A 56 10.46 -11.60 18.10
N ALA A 57 9.73 -10.59 18.52
CA ALA A 57 9.20 -9.58 17.63
C ALA A 57 10.25 -8.53 17.30
N ALA A 58 10.38 -8.19 16.03
CA ALA A 58 11.22 -7.07 15.60
C ALA A 58 10.68 -5.75 16.18
N LYS A 59 11.58 -4.86 16.52
CA LYS A 59 11.26 -3.55 17.11
C LYS A 59 11.93 -2.43 16.33
N GLY A 60 11.35 -1.25 16.41
CA GLY A 60 11.89 -0.06 15.76
C GLY A 60 11.73 -0.03 14.26
N VAL A 61 10.85 -0.85 13.70
CA VAL A 61 10.59 -0.96 12.27
C VAL A 61 9.12 -0.88 11.97
N GLY A 62 8.80 -0.47 10.75
CA GLY A 62 7.46 -0.46 10.22
C GLY A 62 7.50 -0.55 8.72
N VAL A 63 6.33 -0.62 8.09
CA VAL A 63 6.19 -0.72 6.65
C VAL A 63 5.53 0.54 6.11
N LEU A 64 6.19 1.18 5.16
CA LEU A 64 5.65 2.31 4.41
C LEU A 64 4.95 1.78 3.17
N ILE A 65 3.69 2.16 2.98
CA ILE A 65 2.94 1.85 1.77
C ILE A 65 2.90 3.07 0.89
N GLU A 66 3.28 2.89 -0.38
CA GLU A 66 3.22 3.94 -1.38
C GLU A 66 2.40 3.47 -2.57
N GLY A 67 1.59 4.39 -3.12
CA GLY A 67 0.92 4.17 -4.40
C GLY A 67 1.83 4.63 -5.52
N LEU A 68 2.03 3.78 -6.53
CA LEU A 68 2.89 4.11 -7.65
C LEU A 68 2.23 5.11 -8.58
N ALA A 69 3.04 5.84 -9.33
CA ALA A 69 2.54 6.84 -10.26
C ALA A 69 1.60 6.22 -11.30
N ASN A 70 0.55 6.93 -11.63
CA ASN A 70 -0.41 6.54 -12.66
C ASN A 70 -0.92 7.81 -13.36
N ARG A 71 -1.96 7.67 -14.20
CA ARG A 71 -2.46 8.83 -14.96
C ARG A 71 -3.17 9.88 -14.11
N LYS A 72 -3.51 9.56 -12.85
CA LYS A 72 -4.20 10.49 -11.92
C LYS A 72 -3.31 10.99 -10.79
N SER A 73 -2.29 10.23 -10.43
CA SER A 73 -1.46 10.52 -9.25
C SER A 73 0.01 10.31 -9.57
N ALA A 74 0.85 11.15 -8.96
CA ALA A 74 2.28 10.85 -8.85
C ALA A 74 2.50 9.81 -7.74
N LEU A 75 3.71 9.28 -7.63
CA LEU A 75 4.08 8.43 -6.50
C LEU A 75 3.77 9.15 -5.19
N MET A 76 3.04 8.49 -4.30
CA MET A 76 2.64 9.10 -3.04
C MET A 76 2.65 8.10 -1.90
N ILE A 77 2.92 8.61 -0.70
CA ILE A 77 2.76 7.82 0.52
C ILE A 77 1.26 7.69 0.81
N LEU A 78 0.81 6.45 1.00
CA LEU A 78 -0.57 6.19 1.43
C LEU A 78 -0.56 6.05 2.95
N LYS A 79 -0.98 7.11 3.64
CA LYS A 79 -0.93 7.19 5.11
C LYS A 79 -2.09 6.41 5.71
N PRO A 80 -1.80 5.46 6.60
CA PRO A 80 -2.87 4.69 7.25
C PRO A 80 -3.70 5.56 8.20
N ASN A 81 -4.99 5.28 8.24
CA ASN A 81 -5.95 5.93 9.13
C ASN A 81 -6.06 7.46 8.92
N ASP A 82 -5.69 7.94 7.75
CA ASP A 82 -5.79 9.35 7.38
C ASP A 82 -6.79 9.48 6.23
N SER A 83 -7.95 10.05 6.53
CA SER A 83 -9.03 10.20 5.56
C SER A 83 -8.69 11.15 4.41
N THR A 84 -7.64 11.97 4.58
CA THR A 84 -7.18 12.89 3.53
C THR A 84 -6.13 12.27 2.63
N SER A 85 -5.57 11.12 3.01
CA SER A 85 -4.58 10.41 2.21
C SER A 85 -5.29 9.44 1.28
N VAL A 86 -5.54 9.89 0.06
CA VAL A 86 -6.33 9.16 -0.93
C VAL A 86 -5.47 8.94 -2.17
N TYR A 87 -5.27 7.68 -2.50
CA TYR A 87 -4.59 7.28 -3.73
C TYR A 87 -5.61 7.21 -4.85
N LYS A 88 -5.40 7.97 -5.91
CA LYS A 88 -6.34 8.08 -7.02
C LYS A 88 -5.79 7.43 -8.27
N ASP A 89 -6.66 6.77 -9.00
CA ASP A 89 -6.37 6.21 -10.31
C ASP A 89 -7.59 6.37 -11.20
N ASN A 90 -7.41 6.07 -12.48
CA ASN A 90 -8.49 6.09 -13.46
C ASN A 90 -8.24 5.00 -14.49
N THR A 91 -9.24 4.18 -14.72
CA THR A 91 -9.13 3.06 -15.66
C THR A 91 -9.05 3.49 -17.12
N GLY A 92 -9.41 4.73 -17.42
CA GLY A 92 -9.55 5.19 -18.80
C GLY A 92 -10.90 4.85 -19.41
N GLN A 93 -11.77 4.15 -18.70
CA GLN A 93 -13.13 3.87 -19.17
C GLN A 93 -14.03 5.10 -19.01
N THR A 94 -15.01 5.20 -19.89
CA THR A 94 -16.10 6.15 -19.71
C THR A 94 -17.34 5.40 -19.26
N GLN A 95 -18.24 6.11 -18.58
CA GLN A 95 -19.47 5.50 -18.07
C GLN A 95 -20.36 4.93 -19.18
N ASN A 96 -20.22 5.42 -20.40
CA ASN A 96 -21.12 5.09 -21.50
C ASN A 96 -20.53 4.11 -22.50
N ASN A 97 -19.32 3.61 -22.27
CA ASN A 97 -18.65 2.77 -23.24
C ASN A 97 -17.85 1.65 -22.58
N ASP A 98 -18.48 0.48 -22.51
CA ASP A 98 -17.86 -0.71 -21.95
C ASP A 98 -16.77 -1.30 -22.83
N SER A 99 -16.80 -1.01 -24.13
CA SER A 99 -15.82 -1.57 -25.06
C SER A 99 -14.46 -0.90 -24.96
N ASP A 100 -14.36 0.22 -24.25
CA ASP A 100 -13.09 0.91 -24.01
C ASP A 100 -12.36 0.41 -22.78
N ALA A 101 -12.72 -0.75 -22.29
CA ALA A 101 -12.05 -1.37 -21.14
C ALA A 101 -10.55 -1.55 -21.41
N ILE A 102 -9.73 -1.12 -20.48
CA ILE A 102 -8.27 -1.19 -20.62
C ILE A 102 -7.75 -2.62 -20.48
N TYR A 103 -8.35 -3.39 -19.58
CA TYR A 103 -7.92 -4.74 -19.26
C TYR A 103 -9.08 -5.72 -19.37
N PRO A 104 -9.50 -6.08 -20.59
CA PRO A 104 -10.58 -7.04 -20.77
C PRO A 104 -10.10 -8.45 -20.40
N GLU A 105 -10.93 -9.16 -19.64
CA GLU A 105 -10.70 -10.55 -19.26
C GLU A 105 -11.91 -11.39 -19.72
N ALA A 106 -11.73 -12.72 -19.74
CA ALA A 106 -12.79 -13.62 -20.18
C ALA A 106 -14.06 -13.48 -19.33
N ASP A 107 -13.90 -13.26 -18.02
CA ASP A 107 -15.01 -13.19 -17.09
C ASP A 107 -15.32 -11.76 -16.64
N GLY A 108 -14.84 -10.77 -17.36
CA GLY A 108 -15.04 -9.37 -17.02
C GLY A 108 -13.81 -8.55 -17.27
N ILE A 109 -13.64 -7.50 -16.46
CA ILE A 109 -12.56 -6.54 -16.62
C ILE A 109 -11.80 -6.43 -15.32
N THR A 110 -10.48 -6.65 -15.40
CA THR A 110 -9.58 -6.54 -14.27
C THR A 110 -8.73 -5.30 -14.42
N TYR A 111 -8.60 -4.53 -13.36
CA TYR A 111 -7.73 -3.35 -13.33
C TYR A 111 -6.79 -3.43 -12.14
N PRO A 112 -5.46 -3.48 -12.34
CA PRO A 112 -4.53 -3.54 -11.22
C PRO A 112 -4.24 -2.15 -10.67
N LEU A 113 -4.26 -2.03 -9.35
CA LEU A 113 -3.73 -0.88 -8.63
C LEU A 113 -2.32 -1.23 -8.17
N HIS A 114 -1.36 -0.36 -8.44
CA HIS A 114 0.05 -0.64 -8.20
C HIS A 114 0.54 0.08 -6.96
N PHE A 115 1.12 -0.70 -6.04
CA PHE A 115 1.67 -0.21 -4.78
C PHE A 115 3.06 -0.77 -4.56
N GLN A 116 3.75 -0.20 -3.58
CA GLN A 116 4.98 -0.79 -3.07
C GLN A 116 5.03 -0.67 -1.56
N ALA A 117 5.70 -1.62 -0.93
CA ALA A 117 5.90 -1.68 0.51
C ALA A 117 7.39 -1.61 0.81
N THR A 118 7.77 -0.75 1.76
CA THR A 118 9.17 -0.58 2.13
C THR A 118 9.33 -0.67 3.63
N LEU A 119 10.27 -1.48 4.08
CA LEU A 119 10.62 -1.57 5.49
C LEU A 119 11.43 -0.34 5.88
N LYS A 120 11.00 0.34 6.94
CA LYS A 120 11.61 1.59 7.41
C LYS A 120 11.87 1.54 8.89
N GLN A 121 12.88 2.29 9.35
CA GLN A 121 13.04 2.54 10.77
C GLN A 121 11.86 3.39 11.27
N ASP A 122 11.32 3.03 12.43
CA ASP A 122 10.23 3.75 13.07
C ASP A 122 10.79 4.97 13.81
N GLY A 123 10.85 6.11 13.11
CA GLY A 123 11.46 7.32 13.64
C GLY A 123 12.92 7.08 14.03
N ASN A 124 13.23 7.32 15.30
CA ASN A 124 14.57 7.12 15.86
C ASN A 124 14.65 5.92 16.82
N ILE A 125 13.63 5.09 16.84
CA ILE A 125 13.62 3.90 17.72
C ILE A 125 14.69 2.93 17.23
N ALA A 126 15.49 2.40 18.15
CA ALA A 126 16.53 1.43 17.79
C ALA A 126 15.91 0.17 17.18
N ILE A 127 16.51 -0.29 16.09
CA ILE A 127 16.03 -1.47 15.39
C ILE A 127 16.54 -2.71 16.12
N GLU A 128 15.61 -3.58 16.53
CA GLU A 128 15.92 -4.88 17.12
C GLU A 128 15.46 -5.97 16.18
N PRO A 129 16.33 -6.93 15.83
CA PRO A 129 15.96 -8.03 14.93
C PRO A 129 14.84 -8.87 15.50
N GLY A 130 14.07 -9.49 14.63
CA GLY A 130 12.98 -10.38 15.03
C GLY A 130 11.99 -10.57 13.91
N GLU A 131 10.86 -11.14 14.26
CA GLU A 131 9.77 -11.40 13.32
C GLU A 131 8.90 -10.16 13.15
N PHE A 132 8.44 -9.92 11.94
CA PHE A 132 7.59 -8.79 11.61
C PHE A 132 6.35 -9.23 10.85
N LYS A 133 5.20 -8.75 11.30
CA LYS A 133 3.93 -8.93 10.59
C LYS A 133 3.13 -7.65 10.70
N ALA A 134 2.73 -7.10 9.56
CA ALA A 134 1.82 -5.95 9.51
C ALA A 134 0.54 -6.36 8.79
N THR A 135 -0.56 -5.78 9.24
CA THR A 135 -1.87 -5.98 8.60
C THR A 135 -2.48 -4.63 8.28
N SER A 136 -3.21 -4.57 7.19
CA SER A 136 -3.91 -3.36 6.78
C SER A 136 -5.14 -3.71 5.96
N THR A 137 -6.03 -2.73 5.84
CA THR A 137 -7.21 -2.81 4.99
C THR A 137 -7.14 -1.70 3.95
N PHE A 138 -7.27 -2.07 2.70
CA PHE A 138 -7.42 -1.12 1.59
C PHE A 138 -8.90 -0.94 1.32
N GLN A 139 -9.38 0.29 1.45
CA GLN A 139 -10.75 0.64 1.14
C GLN A 139 -10.79 1.30 -0.23
N VAL A 140 -11.42 0.63 -1.18
CA VAL A 140 -11.51 1.10 -2.57
C VAL A 140 -12.92 1.60 -2.82
N THR A 141 -13.03 2.81 -3.36
CA THR A 141 -14.32 3.41 -3.73
C THR A 141 -14.29 3.86 -5.19
N TYR A 142 -15.47 3.91 -5.78
CA TYR A 142 -15.68 4.31 -7.18
C TYR A 142 -16.60 5.54 -7.18
N PRO A 143 -16.03 6.74 -7.03
CA PRO A 143 -16.83 7.95 -6.98
C PRO A 143 -17.51 8.29 -8.32
#